data_6291c001f9dfe69a57972ffd82ef7cfd
#
_entry.id   6291c001f9dfe69a57972ffd82ef7cfd
#
_cell.length_a   1.000
_cell.length_b   1.000
_cell.length_c   1.000
_cell.angle_alpha   90.00
_cell.angle_beta   90.00
_cell.angle_gamma   90.00
#
_symmetry.space_group_name_H-M   'P 1'
#
loop_
_entity.id
_entity.type
_entity.pdbx_description
1 polymer ?
#
loop_
_entity_poly.entity_id
_entity_poly.type
_entity_poly.pdbx_seq_one_letter_code
_entity_poly.pdbx_strand_id
1 'polypeptide(L)'
;GYKPGMTPQEYFDHLCKTEAGEFIYKKVAEVEGIVQMRPRGKTNYEHSHLYALEDPFGFEAGEGFYVGPERYAYYEIVNIPPESREAKYTRYFGYDGRSIATLQSIRTTHRNSRYGYTWRGIVRPHDRENGIGGVEVIVVDLETNEVLAVQRGYAKYEIDEKFWLSNAGWRKRCPAIQATGGPYGHFILKVLKPNSASLPLEGGNNAAK
;
A
#
# COMPACT_ATOMS: atom_id res chain seq x y z
N GLY A 1 21.44 -12.18 -2.19
CA GLY A 1 21.52 -12.05 -0.74
C GLY A 1 22.88 -11.53 -0.25
N TYR A 2 23.01 -11.32 1.05
CA TYR A 2 24.26 -10.87 1.68
C TYR A 2 25.43 -11.81 1.35
N LYS A 3 26.59 -11.22 1.04
CA LYS A 3 27.86 -11.96 0.91
C LYS A 3 28.83 -11.48 2.00
N PRO A 4 29.58 -12.39 2.65
CA PRO A 4 30.58 -12.00 3.64
C PRO A 4 31.55 -10.94 3.13
N GLY A 5 31.79 -9.88 3.91
CA GLY A 5 32.65 -8.77 3.54
C GLY A 5 31.98 -7.59 2.82
N MET A 6 30.70 -7.68 2.50
CA MET A 6 29.96 -6.52 2.00
C MET A 6 29.78 -5.46 3.09
N THR A 7 30.04 -4.20 2.74
CA THR A 7 29.60 -3.07 3.56
C THR A 7 28.07 -2.94 3.54
N PRO A 8 27.44 -2.26 4.53
CA PRO A 8 26.01 -2.01 4.51
C PRO A 8 25.51 -1.32 3.24
N GLN A 9 26.32 -0.45 2.62
CA GLN A 9 25.97 0.22 1.39
C GLN A 9 26.01 -0.73 0.20
N GLU A 10 27.06 -1.52 0.06
CA GLU A 10 27.19 -2.51 -1.03
C GLU A 10 26.08 -3.56 -0.94
N TYR A 11 25.72 -3.97 0.27
CA TYR A 11 24.61 -4.90 0.45
C TYR A 11 23.28 -4.29 0.04
N PHE A 12 22.99 -3.05 0.46
CA PHE A 12 21.79 -2.33 0.04
C PHE A 12 21.71 -2.19 -1.48
N ASP A 13 22.79 -1.73 -2.12
CA ASP A 13 22.87 -1.54 -3.57
C ASP A 13 22.67 -2.88 -4.32
N HIS A 14 23.21 -3.97 -3.78
CA HIS A 14 22.99 -5.31 -4.31
C HIS A 14 21.51 -5.71 -4.25
N LEU A 15 20.83 -5.52 -3.12
CA LEU A 15 19.40 -5.82 -2.99
C LEU A 15 18.56 -4.98 -3.95
N CYS A 16 18.88 -3.68 -4.06
CA CYS A 16 18.22 -2.78 -5.00
C CYS A 16 18.34 -3.24 -6.45
N LYS A 17 19.53 -3.71 -6.83
CA LYS A 17 19.81 -4.15 -8.20
C LYS A 17 19.20 -5.51 -8.53
N THR A 18 19.15 -6.42 -7.56
CA THR A 18 18.85 -7.83 -7.83
C THR A 18 17.47 -8.27 -7.40
N GLU A 19 16.86 -7.59 -6.43
CA GLU A 19 15.63 -8.05 -5.81
C GLU A 19 14.50 -7.01 -5.79
N ALA A 20 14.82 -5.70 -5.78
CA ALA A 20 13.81 -4.66 -5.80
C ALA A 20 13.18 -4.51 -7.19
N GLY A 21 11.89 -4.15 -7.21
CA GLY A 21 11.18 -3.89 -8.46
C GLY A 21 9.71 -4.27 -8.44
N GLU A 22 9.08 -4.09 -9.59
CA GLU A 22 7.70 -4.47 -9.85
C GLU A 22 7.68 -5.72 -10.74
N PHE A 23 7.05 -6.78 -10.26
CA PHE A 23 6.89 -8.06 -10.96
C PHE A 23 5.41 -8.25 -11.24
N ILE A 24 4.97 -7.90 -12.46
CA ILE A 24 3.56 -7.96 -12.87
C ILE A 24 3.38 -9.19 -13.75
N TYR A 25 2.65 -10.19 -13.26
CA TYR A 25 2.35 -11.43 -13.95
C TYR A 25 1.08 -11.30 -14.79
N LYS A 26 0.09 -10.56 -14.25
CA LYS A 26 -1.21 -10.37 -14.88
C LYS A 26 -1.78 -9.01 -14.52
N LYS A 27 -2.42 -8.37 -15.50
CA LYS A 27 -3.19 -7.13 -15.30
C LYS A 27 -4.67 -7.42 -15.48
N VAL A 28 -5.49 -6.75 -14.70
CA VAL A 28 -6.94 -6.83 -14.76
C VAL A 28 -7.50 -5.44 -15.04
N ALA A 29 -8.45 -5.35 -15.96
CA ALA A 29 -9.17 -4.13 -16.29
C ALA A 29 -10.59 -4.15 -15.69
N GLU A 30 -11.23 -2.99 -15.67
CA GLU A 30 -12.63 -2.81 -15.24
C GLU A 30 -12.90 -3.27 -13.80
N VAL A 31 -11.94 -3.01 -12.93
CA VAL A 31 -12.07 -3.36 -11.51
C VAL A 31 -12.93 -2.31 -10.80
N GLU A 32 -14.05 -2.74 -10.23
CA GLU A 32 -14.96 -1.84 -9.51
C GLU A 32 -14.44 -1.48 -8.12
N GLY A 33 -13.85 -2.43 -7.41
CA GLY A 33 -13.38 -2.24 -6.05
C GLY A 33 -12.27 -3.20 -5.66
N ILE A 34 -11.51 -2.81 -4.65
CA ILE A 34 -10.39 -3.58 -4.11
C ILE A 34 -10.46 -3.65 -2.59
N VAL A 35 -9.77 -4.64 -2.01
CA VAL A 35 -9.67 -4.77 -0.56
C VAL A 35 -8.22 -4.75 -0.08
N GLN A 36 -7.98 -3.97 0.96
CA GLN A 36 -6.75 -4.06 1.76
C GLN A 36 -6.90 -5.17 2.80
N MET A 37 -6.15 -6.24 2.62
CA MET A 37 -6.27 -7.44 3.46
C MET A 37 -5.52 -7.31 4.79
N ARG A 38 -4.48 -6.51 4.83
CA ARG A 38 -3.66 -6.25 6.02
C ARG A 38 -3.54 -4.74 6.23
N PRO A 39 -4.53 -4.09 6.87
CA PRO A 39 -4.41 -2.70 7.25
C PRO A 39 -3.30 -2.55 8.29
N ARG A 40 -2.69 -1.37 8.33
CA ARG A 40 -1.81 -1.01 9.43
C ARG A 40 -2.63 -0.61 10.64
N GLY A 41 -2.19 -1.06 11.80
CA GLY A 41 -2.58 -0.45 13.05
C GLY A 41 -2.06 1.00 13.14
N LYS A 42 -2.66 1.79 14.00
CA LYS A 42 -2.17 3.15 14.30
C LYS A 42 -0.71 3.06 14.73
N THR A 43 0.15 3.81 14.06
CA THR A 43 1.58 3.86 14.40
C THR A 43 1.73 4.53 15.75
N ASN A 44 2.35 3.84 16.71
CA ASN A 44 2.85 4.52 17.90
C ASN A 44 4.12 5.28 17.49
N TYR A 45 4.01 6.60 17.39
CA TYR A 45 5.12 7.47 16.95
C TYR A 45 6.34 7.39 17.86
N GLU A 46 6.18 7.03 19.14
CA GLU A 46 7.29 6.82 20.06
C GLU A 46 8.18 5.62 19.67
N HIS A 47 7.61 4.67 18.94
CA HIS A 47 8.26 3.46 18.47
C HIS A 47 8.25 3.32 16.94
N SER A 48 8.14 4.43 16.22
CA SER A 48 8.04 4.44 14.75
C SER A 48 9.19 3.69 14.05
N HIS A 49 10.39 3.69 14.64
CA HIS A 49 11.55 2.98 14.13
C HIS A 49 11.37 1.45 14.08
N LEU A 50 10.59 0.87 15.00
CA LEU A 50 10.33 -0.57 15.00
C LEU A 50 9.40 -0.96 13.86
N TYR A 51 8.36 -0.14 13.59
CA TYR A 51 7.44 -0.37 12.49
C TYR A 51 8.11 -0.16 11.14
N ALA A 52 9.01 0.79 11.05
CA ALA A 52 9.74 1.07 9.83
C ALA A 52 10.65 -0.09 9.39
N LEU A 53 11.13 -0.93 10.30
CA LEU A 53 11.87 -2.15 9.98
C LEU A 53 10.98 -3.25 9.39
N GLU A 54 9.69 -3.27 9.76
CA GLU A 54 8.74 -4.25 9.22
C GLU A 54 8.16 -3.81 7.87
N ASP A 55 7.98 -2.51 7.70
CA ASP A 55 7.45 -1.93 6.47
C ASP A 55 8.03 -0.52 6.25
N PRO A 56 9.17 -0.42 5.60
CA PRO A 56 9.86 0.84 5.36
C PRO A 56 9.09 1.80 4.42
N PHE A 57 8.09 1.32 3.72
CA PHE A 57 7.26 2.10 2.81
C PHE A 57 5.85 2.36 3.34
N GLY A 58 5.61 1.96 4.57
CA GLY A 58 4.30 1.98 5.17
C GLY A 58 3.73 3.36 5.39
N PHE A 59 3.08 3.83 4.36
CA PHE A 59 2.15 4.92 4.52
C PHE A 59 0.77 4.34 4.78
N GLU A 60 0.11 4.88 5.78
CA GLU A 60 -1.34 4.78 5.86
C GLU A 60 -1.87 5.35 4.53
N ALA A 61 -2.32 4.49 3.63
CA ALA A 61 -3.11 4.96 2.52
C ALA A 61 -4.34 5.59 3.14
N GLY A 62 -4.47 6.92 3.03
CA GLY A 62 -5.62 7.62 3.55
C GLY A 62 -6.89 6.97 3.02
N GLU A 63 -7.92 6.89 3.85
CA GLU A 63 -9.18 6.17 3.57
C GLU A 63 -9.81 6.51 2.22
N GLY A 64 -9.62 7.74 1.71
CA GLY A 64 -10.11 8.18 0.40
C GLY A 64 -9.19 7.91 -0.80
N PHE A 65 -7.99 7.38 -0.59
CA PHE A 65 -6.97 7.33 -1.63
C PHE A 65 -7.36 6.49 -2.85
N TYR A 66 -8.11 5.43 -2.67
CA TYR A 66 -8.47 4.50 -3.74
C TYR A 66 -9.87 4.73 -4.33
N VAL A 67 -10.67 5.62 -3.76
CA VAL A 67 -12.04 5.92 -4.21
C VAL A 67 -12.08 7.27 -4.91
N GLY A 68 -12.88 7.41 -5.95
CA GLY A 68 -13.13 8.68 -6.63
C GLY A 68 -13.02 8.61 -8.14
N PRO A 69 -13.08 9.76 -8.84
CA PRO A 69 -12.91 9.82 -10.28
C PRO A 69 -11.59 9.18 -10.73
N GLU A 70 -11.64 8.37 -11.78
CA GLU A 70 -10.50 7.59 -12.29
C GLU A 70 -9.91 6.59 -11.28
N ARG A 71 -10.66 6.28 -10.23
CA ARG A 71 -10.31 5.34 -9.18
C ARG A 71 -11.40 4.28 -9.06
N TYR A 72 -11.37 3.50 -7.98
CA TYR A 72 -12.38 2.47 -7.75
C TYR A 72 -13.69 3.07 -7.25
N ALA A 73 -14.81 2.43 -7.59
CA ALA A 73 -16.12 2.80 -7.06
C ALA A 73 -16.20 2.62 -5.54
N TYR A 74 -15.48 1.64 -5.01
CA TYR A 74 -15.37 1.41 -3.58
C TYR A 74 -14.01 0.78 -3.21
N TYR A 75 -13.65 0.96 -1.92
CA TYR A 75 -12.45 0.42 -1.32
C TYR A 75 -12.79 -0.22 0.01
N GLU A 76 -12.33 -1.44 0.24
CA GLU A 76 -12.58 -2.19 1.45
C GLU A 76 -11.31 -2.36 2.28
N ILE A 77 -11.47 -2.32 3.59
CA ILE A 77 -10.40 -2.59 4.57
C ILE A 77 -10.86 -3.68 5.51
N VAL A 78 -10.02 -4.67 5.76
CA VAL A 78 -10.24 -5.65 6.81
C VAL A 78 -10.09 -4.98 8.17
N ASN A 79 -11.09 -5.08 9.05
CA ASN A 79 -11.03 -4.50 10.39
C ASN A 79 -10.14 -5.36 11.32
N ILE A 80 -9.18 -4.73 12.01
CA ILE A 80 -8.26 -5.38 12.95
C ILE A 80 -8.19 -4.54 14.25
N PRO A 81 -8.46 -5.12 15.43
CA PRO A 81 -9.23 -6.35 15.62
C PRO A 81 -10.66 -6.17 15.08
N PRO A 82 -11.37 -7.23 14.77
CA PRO A 82 -12.76 -7.08 14.39
C PRO A 82 -13.47 -6.42 15.60
N GLU A 83 -13.93 -5.18 15.41
CA GLU A 83 -14.59 -4.40 16.47
C GLU A 83 -15.89 -5.05 16.94
N SER A 84 -16.42 -5.94 16.10
CA SER A 84 -17.49 -6.87 16.44
C SER A 84 -17.40 -8.12 15.56
N ARG A 85 -18.01 -9.22 15.98
CA ARG A 85 -18.18 -10.41 15.13
C ARG A 85 -18.96 -10.10 13.84
N GLU A 86 -19.64 -8.95 13.80
CA GLU A 86 -20.58 -8.55 12.76
C GLU A 86 -19.94 -7.66 11.67
N ALA A 87 -18.78 -7.04 11.91
CA ALA A 87 -18.16 -6.13 10.96
C ALA A 87 -16.72 -6.53 10.64
N LYS A 88 -16.56 -7.42 9.67
CA LYS A 88 -15.23 -7.86 9.21
C LYS A 88 -14.54 -6.85 8.31
N TYR A 89 -15.32 -6.02 7.63
CA TYR A 89 -14.82 -5.05 6.65
C TYR A 89 -15.45 -3.68 6.87
N THR A 90 -14.68 -2.64 6.57
CA THR A 90 -15.20 -1.28 6.33
C THR A 90 -15.07 -1.00 4.84
N ARG A 91 -16.17 -0.61 4.19
CA ARG A 91 -16.21 -0.23 2.77
C ARG A 91 -16.41 1.27 2.66
N TYR A 92 -15.51 1.92 1.94
CA TYR A 92 -15.53 3.34 1.61
C TYR A 92 -15.99 3.53 0.16
N PHE A 93 -16.84 4.54 -0.11
CA PHE A 93 -17.39 4.84 -1.44
C PHE A 93 -17.90 6.27 -1.52
N GLY A 94 -18.28 6.72 -2.73
CA GLY A 94 -18.99 7.98 -2.94
C GLY A 94 -18.12 9.24 -2.91
N TYR A 95 -16.78 9.11 -2.84
CA TYR A 95 -15.89 10.28 -2.92
C TYR A 95 -15.96 10.91 -4.33
N ASP A 96 -16.31 12.21 -4.40
CA ASP A 96 -16.47 12.95 -5.65
C ASP A 96 -15.16 13.50 -6.24
N GLY A 97 -14.04 13.24 -5.60
CA GLY A 97 -12.71 13.74 -6.00
C GLY A 97 -12.41 15.18 -5.54
N ARG A 98 -13.36 15.86 -4.89
CA ARG A 98 -13.23 17.26 -4.47
C ARG A 98 -13.26 17.45 -2.95
N SER A 99 -14.22 16.81 -2.30
CA SER A 99 -14.42 16.98 -0.86
C SER A 99 -14.43 15.65 -0.13
N ILE A 100 -13.59 15.51 0.89
CA ILE A 100 -13.60 14.32 1.76
C ILE A 100 -14.95 14.13 2.46
N ALA A 101 -15.74 15.18 2.61
CA ALA A 101 -17.08 15.10 3.19
C ALA A 101 -18.06 14.27 2.36
N THR A 102 -17.79 14.03 1.09
CA THR A 102 -18.60 13.14 0.23
C THR A 102 -18.24 11.67 0.42
N LEU A 103 -17.10 11.36 1.00
CA LEU A 103 -16.69 9.98 1.27
C LEU A 103 -17.62 9.37 2.32
N GLN A 104 -18.25 8.27 1.95
CA GLN A 104 -19.12 7.50 2.83
C GLN A 104 -18.45 6.20 3.22
N SER A 105 -18.87 5.62 4.35
CA SER A 105 -18.42 4.31 4.76
C SER A 105 -19.54 3.48 5.38
N ILE A 106 -19.47 2.18 5.17
CA ILE A 106 -20.34 1.19 5.84
C ILE A 106 -19.51 0.05 6.39
N ARG A 107 -19.98 -0.52 7.49
CA ARG A 107 -19.42 -1.75 8.06
C ARG A 107 -20.19 -2.96 7.54
N THR A 108 -19.49 -4.00 7.14
CA THR A 108 -20.11 -5.19 6.54
C THR A 108 -19.39 -6.47 6.95
N THR A 109 -20.14 -7.56 6.98
CA THR A 109 -19.60 -8.91 7.23
C THR A 109 -19.01 -9.55 5.98
N HIS A 110 -19.45 -9.10 4.81
CA HIS A 110 -19.10 -9.71 3.53
C HIS A 110 -18.28 -8.74 2.68
N ARG A 111 -17.25 -9.27 2.05
CA ARG A 111 -16.44 -8.58 1.05
C ARG A 111 -17.17 -8.64 -0.30
N ASN A 112 -17.14 -7.52 -1.02
CA ASN A 112 -17.57 -7.46 -2.42
C ASN A 112 -16.38 -7.56 -3.39
N SER A 113 -15.20 -7.07 -2.97
CA SER A 113 -14.01 -7.05 -3.82
C SER A 113 -13.53 -8.45 -4.16
N ARG A 114 -13.38 -8.75 -5.44
CA ARG A 114 -12.70 -9.95 -5.93
C ARG A 114 -11.19 -9.82 -5.77
N TYR A 115 -10.66 -8.61 -6.01
CA TYR A 115 -9.23 -8.35 -5.99
C TYR A 115 -8.82 -7.64 -4.72
N GLY A 116 -7.62 -7.92 -4.26
CA GLY A 116 -7.08 -7.28 -3.09
C GLY A 116 -5.56 -7.21 -3.10
N TYR A 117 -5.04 -6.54 -2.08
CA TYR A 117 -3.62 -6.52 -1.83
C TYR A 117 -3.31 -6.72 -0.36
N THR A 118 -2.13 -7.26 -0.14
CA THR A 118 -1.54 -7.41 1.17
C THR A 118 -0.07 -7.01 1.12
N TRP A 119 0.57 -6.96 2.27
CA TRP A 119 2.00 -6.68 2.36
C TRP A 119 2.64 -7.54 3.45
N ARG A 120 3.93 -7.77 3.30
CA ARG A 120 4.76 -8.41 4.33
C ARG A 120 6.14 -7.76 4.41
N GLY A 121 6.69 -7.68 5.61
CA GLY A 121 8.08 -7.29 5.79
C GLY A 121 9.03 -8.37 5.27
N ILE A 122 10.14 -7.94 4.70
CA ILE A 122 11.27 -8.80 4.38
C ILE A 122 12.30 -8.56 5.48
N VAL A 123 12.48 -9.57 6.34
CA VAL A 123 13.40 -9.49 7.48
C VAL A 123 14.34 -10.69 7.42
N ARG A 124 15.61 -10.44 7.15
CA ARG A 124 16.67 -11.43 7.16
C ARG A 124 17.67 -11.09 8.28
N PRO A 125 18.42 -12.05 8.81
CA PRO A 125 19.37 -11.77 9.88
C PRO A 125 20.31 -10.60 9.57
N HIS A 126 20.90 -10.59 8.39
CA HIS A 126 21.84 -9.54 7.98
C HIS A 126 21.19 -8.20 7.59
N ASP A 127 19.91 -8.16 7.30
CA ASP A 127 19.23 -6.92 6.95
C ASP A 127 19.23 -5.96 8.14
N ARG A 128 18.83 -6.43 9.33
CA ARG A 128 18.83 -5.63 10.57
C ARG A 128 20.22 -5.15 10.98
N GLU A 129 21.20 -6.02 10.91
CA GLU A 129 22.59 -5.69 11.26
C GLU A 129 23.15 -4.57 10.37
N ASN A 130 22.67 -4.49 9.14
CA ASN A 130 23.07 -3.48 8.15
C ASN A 130 22.13 -2.28 8.08
N GLY A 131 21.15 -2.17 8.98
CA GLY A 131 20.16 -1.09 8.99
C GLY A 131 19.25 -1.08 7.77
N ILE A 132 18.95 -2.26 7.21
CA ILE A 132 18.10 -2.42 6.02
C ILE A 132 16.76 -3.01 6.44
N GLY A 133 15.69 -2.43 5.92
CA GLY A 133 14.34 -2.98 5.97
C GLY A 133 13.82 -3.23 4.55
N GLY A 134 13.07 -4.31 4.38
CA GLY A 134 12.44 -4.65 3.11
C GLY A 134 10.95 -4.88 3.25
N VAL A 135 10.21 -4.67 2.16
CA VAL A 135 8.78 -4.92 2.10
C VAL A 135 8.39 -5.50 0.74
N GLU A 136 7.39 -6.32 0.76
CA GLU A 136 6.77 -6.90 -0.42
C GLU A 136 5.27 -6.61 -0.38
N VAL A 137 4.76 -5.95 -1.42
CA VAL A 137 3.32 -5.75 -1.65
C VAL A 137 2.88 -6.77 -2.67
N ILE A 138 1.80 -7.48 -2.37
CA ILE A 138 1.31 -8.60 -3.16
C ILE A 138 -0.12 -8.31 -3.57
N VAL A 139 -0.40 -8.30 -4.87
CA VAL A 139 -1.74 -8.15 -5.45
C VAL A 139 -2.27 -9.52 -5.81
N VAL A 140 -3.50 -9.82 -5.41
CA VAL A 140 -4.10 -11.16 -5.53
C VAL A 140 -5.51 -11.12 -6.09
N ASP A 141 -5.88 -12.16 -6.83
CA ASP A 141 -7.26 -12.55 -7.10
C ASP A 141 -7.73 -13.46 -5.96
N LEU A 142 -8.68 -13.00 -5.18
CA LEU A 142 -9.13 -13.67 -3.96
C LEU A 142 -10.14 -14.80 -4.20
N GLU A 143 -10.63 -14.95 -5.42
CA GLU A 143 -11.47 -16.08 -5.82
C GLU A 143 -10.62 -17.29 -6.23
N THR A 144 -9.51 -17.03 -6.92
CA THR A 144 -8.62 -18.08 -7.42
C THR A 144 -7.38 -18.28 -6.57
N ASN A 145 -7.08 -17.37 -5.63
CA ASN A 145 -5.84 -17.27 -4.87
C ASN A 145 -4.59 -17.06 -5.76
N GLU A 146 -4.78 -16.54 -6.98
CA GLU A 146 -3.70 -16.24 -7.92
C GLU A 146 -2.97 -14.96 -7.50
N VAL A 147 -1.64 -15.01 -7.42
CA VAL A 147 -0.81 -13.81 -7.27
C VAL A 147 -0.69 -13.14 -8.64
N LEU A 148 -1.24 -11.93 -8.74
CA LEU A 148 -1.25 -11.16 -9.99
C LEU A 148 0.02 -10.32 -10.15
N ALA A 149 0.56 -9.81 -9.07
CA ALA A 149 1.77 -9.01 -9.08
C ALA A 149 2.41 -8.92 -7.69
N VAL A 150 3.71 -8.60 -7.69
CA VAL A 150 4.49 -8.34 -6.49
C VAL A 150 5.34 -7.10 -6.71
N GLN A 151 5.32 -6.17 -5.77
CA GLN A 151 6.28 -5.07 -5.70
C GLN A 151 7.19 -5.29 -4.50
N ARG A 152 8.49 -5.27 -4.72
CA ARG A 152 9.48 -5.45 -3.66
C ARG A 152 10.36 -4.22 -3.54
N GLY A 153 10.54 -3.75 -2.32
CA GLY A 153 11.33 -2.57 -2.04
C GLY A 153 12.19 -2.71 -0.79
N TYR A 154 13.25 -1.92 -0.75
CA TYR A 154 14.18 -1.86 0.37
C TYR A 154 14.46 -0.41 0.77
N ALA A 155 14.73 -0.21 2.04
CA ALA A 155 15.16 1.05 2.58
C ALA A 155 16.34 0.84 3.53
N LYS A 156 17.27 1.81 3.55
CA LYS A 156 18.44 1.79 4.41
C LYS A 156 18.42 2.96 5.37
N TYR A 157 18.59 2.67 6.65
CA TYR A 157 18.88 3.64 7.69
C TYR A 157 20.37 3.96 7.69
N GLU A 158 20.72 5.22 7.88
CA GLU A 158 22.04 5.56 8.37
C GLU A 158 22.00 5.43 9.89
N ILE A 159 22.80 4.52 10.43
CA ILE A 159 22.96 4.36 11.86
C ILE A 159 23.95 5.44 12.30
N ASP A 160 23.44 6.61 12.65
CA ASP A 160 24.18 7.61 13.41
C ASP A 160 23.89 7.40 14.89
N GLU A 161 24.88 7.52 15.77
CA GLU A 161 24.70 7.39 17.22
C GLU A 161 23.65 8.37 17.79
N LYS A 162 23.34 9.44 17.05
CA LYS A 162 22.28 10.40 17.36
C LYS A 162 20.89 10.06 16.81
N PHE A 163 20.76 8.90 16.19
CA PHE A 163 19.50 8.43 15.58
C PHE A 163 18.30 8.45 16.55
N TRP A 164 18.52 8.20 17.82
CA TRP A 164 17.48 8.22 18.86
C TRP A 164 16.86 9.60 19.11
N LEU A 165 17.47 10.67 18.60
CA LEU A 165 17.07 12.06 18.81
C LEU A 165 16.53 12.73 17.54
N SER A 166 16.67 12.12 16.37
CA SER A 166 16.21 12.71 15.11
C SER A 166 15.12 11.87 14.45
N ASN A 167 13.97 12.48 14.17
CA ASN A 167 12.95 11.98 13.25
C ASN A 167 13.46 11.92 11.79
N ALA A 168 14.76 11.82 11.57
CA ALA A 168 15.37 11.75 10.27
C ALA A 168 15.08 10.38 9.66
N GLY A 169 13.98 10.31 8.91
CA GLY A 169 13.52 9.14 8.22
C GLY A 169 14.55 8.52 7.28
N TRP A 170 14.19 7.38 6.73
CA TRP A 170 14.96 6.61 5.76
C TRP A 170 15.58 7.49 4.68
N ARG A 171 16.90 7.49 4.58
CA ARG A 171 17.60 8.38 3.64
C ARG A 171 17.71 7.79 2.23
N LYS A 172 17.71 6.46 2.10
CA LYS A 172 17.79 5.79 0.80
C LYS A 172 16.73 4.72 0.67
N ARG A 173 16.07 4.67 -0.49
CA ARG A 173 15.02 3.68 -0.80
C ARG A 173 15.14 3.22 -2.24
N CYS A 174 14.82 1.97 -2.49
CA CYS A 174 14.69 1.44 -3.84
C CYS A 174 13.45 0.51 -3.96
N PRO A 175 12.65 0.62 -5.05
CA PRO A 175 12.69 1.74 -5.99
C PRO A 175 12.41 3.09 -5.31
N ALA A 176 12.83 4.17 -5.93
CA ALA A 176 12.56 5.51 -5.42
C ALA A 176 11.04 5.74 -5.33
N ILE A 177 10.58 6.37 -4.24
CA ILE A 177 9.17 6.70 -4.06
C ILE A 177 8.82 7.82 -5.03
N GLN A 178 7.84 7.58 -5.90
CA GLN A 178 7.25 8.66 -6.68
C GLN A 178 6.37 9.53 -5.78
N ALA A 179 6.54 10.85 -5.87
CA ALA A 179 5.96 11.83 -4.95
C ALA A 179 4.41 11.90 -4.94
N THR A 180 3.74 11.26 -5.87
CA THR A 180 2.29 11.33 -6.03
C THR A 180 1.63 9.98 -5.78
N GLY A 181 0.91 9.86 -4.68
CA GLY A 181 0.00 8.76 -4.43
C GLY A 181 0.52 7.59 -3.60
N GLY A 182 1.62 7.75 -2.90
CA GLY A 182 2.23 6.71 -2.08
C GLY A 182 2.86 5.56 -2.89
N PRO A 183 3.79 4.82 -2.32
CA PRO A 183 4.58 3.83 -3.06
C PRO A 183 3.76 2.67 -3.61
N TYR A 184 2.61 2.36 -3.00
CA TYR A 184 1.79 1.22 -3.40
C TYR A 184 0.65 1.59 -4.34
N GLY A 185 0.10 2.81 -4.24
CA GLY A 185 -1.10 3.19 -4.98
C GLY A 185 -0.90 3.12 -6.50
N HIS A 186 0.21 3.64 -6.99
CA HIS A 186 0.52 3.55 -8.42
C HIS A 186 0.73 2.12 -8.90
N PHE A 187 1.40 1.29 -8.11
CA PHE A 187 1.60 -0.11 -8.46
C PHE A 187 0.28 -0.87 -8.54
N ILE A 188 -0.60 -0.70 -7.55
CA ILE A 188 -1.90 -1.35 -7.52
C ILE A 188 -2.75 -0.93 -8.71
N LEU A 189 -2.79 0.37 -9.05
CA LEU A 189 -3.52 0.89 -10.20
C LEU A 189 -2.94 0.42 -11.56
N LYS A 190 -1.64 0.12 -11.64
CA LYS A 190 -1.05 -0.50 -12.84
C LYS A 190 -1.53 -1.94 -13.06
N VAL A 191 -1.77 -2.67 -11.98
CA VAL A 191 -2.18 -4.08 -12.00
C VAL A 191 -3.67 -4.23 -12.13
N LEU A 192 -4.41 -3.50 -11.29
CA LEU A 192 -5.86 -3.50 -11.20
C LEU A 192 -6.39 -2.16 -11.73
N LYS A 193 -6.72 -2.11 -13.01
CA LYS A 193 -7.23 -0.87 -13.61
C LYS A 193 -8.69 -0.65 -13.20
N PRO A 194 -9.02 0.52 -12.63
CA PRO A 194 -10.40 0.87 -12.32
C PRO A 194 -11.30 0.83 -13.55
N ASN A 195 -12.59 0.57 -13.31
CA ASN A 195 -13.60 0.71 -14.32
C ASN A 195 -13.78 2.21 -14.66
N SER A 196 -13.53 2.58 -15.90
CA SER A 196 -13.70 3.97 -16.39
C SER A 196 -15.17 4.45 -16.37
N ALA A 197 -16.14 3.55 -16.24
CA ALA A 197 -17.57 3.90 -16.14
C ALA A 197 -17.98 4.41 -14.74
N SER A 198 -17.09 4.36 -13.74
CA SER A 198 -17.36 4.87 -12.39
C SER A 198 -17.25 6.39 -12.25
N LEU A 199 -17.14 7.14 -13.34
CA LEU A 199 -17.32 8.59 -13.33
C LEU A 199 -18.77 8.92 -12.93
N PRO A 200 -19.02 9.83 -11.98
CA PRO A 200 -20.35 10.35 -11.75
C PRO A 200 -20.88 10.89 -13.07
N LEU A 201 -22.05 10.41 -13.49
CA LEU A 201 -22.76 11.01 -14.63
C LEU A 201 -22.81 12.51 -14.39
N GLU A 202 -22.24 13.29 -15.29
CA GLU A 202 -22.37 14.75 -15.27
C GLU A 202 -23.86 15.06 -15.12
N GLY A 203 -24.20 15.72 -13.99
CA GLY A 203 -25.55 16.16 -13.73
C GLY A 203 -26.02 17.05 -14.91
N GLY A 204 -26.90 16.51 -15.71
CA GLY A 204 -27.48 17.24 -16.79
C GLY A 204 -28.05 18.57 -16.32
N ASN A 205 -27.42 19.66 -16.72
CA ASN A 205 -27.97 21.00 -16.62
C ASN A 205 -29.27 21.04 -17.49
N ASN A 206 -30.37 20.66 -16.90
CA ASN A 206 -31.67 21.08 -17.43
C ASN A 206 -31.94 22.52 -16.97
N ALA A 207 -31.37 23.46 -17.68
CA ALA A 207 -31.92 24.81 -17.73
C ALA A 207 -33.28 24.71 -18.44
N ALA A 208 -34.34 24.64 -17.66
CA ALA A 208 -35.68 24.91 -18.14
C ALA A 208 -35.94 26.40 -18.01
N LYS A 209 -36.38 26.97 -19.10
CA LYS A 209 -36.85 28.33 -19.31
C LYS A 209 -37.90 28.79 -18.29
#